data_1b1b166ed2aa05c4bbb64a6056f71ead
#
_entry.id   1b1b166ed2aa05c4bbb64a6056f71ead
#
_cell.length_a   1.000
_cell.length_b   1.000
_cell.length_c   1.000
_cell.angle_alpha   90.00
_cell.angle_beta   90.00
_cell.angle_gamma   90.00
#
_symmetry.space_group_name_H-M   'P 1'
#
loop_
_entity.id
_entity.type
_entity.pdbx_description
1 polymer ?
#
loop_
_entity_poly.entity_id
_entity_poly.type
_entity_poly.pdbx_seq_one_letter_code
_entity_poly.pdbx_strand_id
1 'polypeptide(L)'
;MAAIYLAPFYLLVCVYILLRSLHWFQVLHTVFRNVWVCRGIGLVYLFVVFSILIAFMAPASGFRRFMKLLSNYWLGVLMYTLMTLGIADGLRLLLKYPLRNFAFPGRELLFSNMGTAVVGAVCAVIISTVSIYGVLSAGNIHTTKYNISVDKKAGNMKELKVVLVADFHLGYNIGCKQMEQMTEKINEQKPDLVVVAGDIFDNEYEALDDPEKLAEILRGIRSKYGVYACYGNHDIQEKILAGFTFGSKEKKESTPEMDEFLEKAGITLLRDEYVLIDDSFYLYGRPDYERPGRGIDKRKTPQEITEGMDVSLPVLVIDHEPRELQELADTGVDVDLCGHTHDGQVFPGNIVIRFFWENPCGYLKKGNMHNIVTSGVGLFGPNMRVGTKSEICDVSICFN
;
A
#
# COMPACT_ATOMS: atom_id res chain seq x y z
N MET A 1 -7.63 -3.14 -19.46
CA MET A 1 -7.02 -2.82 -20.80
C MET A 1 -5.63 -2.21 -20.66
N ALA A 2 -5.34 -1.34 -19.69
CA ALA A 2 -4.01 -0.72 -19.52
C ALA A 2 -2.84 -1.73 -19.43
N ALA A 3 -3.00 -2.86 -18.72
CA ALA A 3 -1.97 -3.90 -18.62
C ALA A 3 -1.51 -4.47 -19.97
N ILE A 4 -2.40 -4.57 -20.97
CA ILE A 4 -2.05 -5.07 -22.30
C ILE A 4 -1.11 -4.08 -23.01
N TYR A 5 -1.36 -2.77 -22.86
CA TYR A 5 -0.49 -1.73 -23.44
C TYR A 5 0.85 -1.62 -22.73
N LEU A 6 0.91 -1.94 -21.43
CA LEU A 6 2.15 -1.91 -20.65
C LEU A 6 2.98 -3.19 -20.78
N ALA A 7 2.39 -4.32 -21.19
CA ALA A 7 3.08 -5.59 -21.32
C ALA A 7 4.30 -5.55 -22.24
N PRO A 8 4.30 -4.90 -23.43
CA PRO A 8 5.49 -4.77 -24.26
C PRO A 8 6.62 -4.03 -23.56
N PHE A 9 6.33 -2.97 -22.81
CA PHE A 9 7.33 -2.22 -22.05
C PHE A 9 7.93 -3.07 -20.93
N TYR A 10 7.09 -3.79 -20.20
CA TYR A 10 7.53 -4.75 -19.18
C TYR A 10 8.50 -5.78 -19.77
N LEU A 11 8.15 -6.40 -20.91
CA LEU A 11 9.00 -7.38 -21.57
C LEU A 11 10.33 -6.78 -22.08
N LEU A 12 10.30 -5.56 -22.65
CA LEU A 12 11.52 -4.87 -23.06
C LEU A 12 12.45 -4.60 -21.87
N VAL A 13 11.91 -4.17 -20.73
CA VAL A 13 12.68 -3.98 -19.50
C VAL A 13 13.28 -5.30 -19.03
N CYS A 14 12.50 -6.39 -19.03
CA CYS A 14 12.99 -7.71 -18.64
C CYS A 14 14.09 -8.22 -19.58
N VAL A 15 13.95 -8.03 -20.89
CA VAL A 15 15.01 -8.38 -21.86
C VAL A 15 16.27 -7.56 -21.62
N TYR A 16 16.15 -6.26 -21.42
CA TYR A 16 17.27 -5.38 -21.10
C TYR A 16 18.04 -5.88 -19.87
N ILE A 17 17.33 -6.14 -18.77
CA ILE A 17 17.94 -6.63 -17.53
C ILE A 17 18.62 -7.99 -17.74
N LEU A 18 17.98 -8.93 -18.45
CA LEU A 18 18.57 -10.23 -18.76
C LEU A 18 19.88 -10.09 -19.53
N LEU A 19 19.87 -9.30 -20.60
CA LEU A 19 21.08 -9.09 -21.44
C LEU A 19 22.21 -8.44 -20.64
N ARG A 20 21.89 -7.44 -19.79
CA ARG A 20 22.88 -6.79 -18.92
C ARG A 20 23.46 -7.77 -17.89
N SER A 21 22.60 -8.57 -17.26
CA SER A 21 23.03 -9.58 -16.28
C SER A 21 23.91 -10.67 -16.91
N LEU A 22 23.51 -11.21 -18.07
CA LEU A 22 24.30 -12.21 -18.78
C LEU A 22 25.66 -11.66 -19.20
N HIS A 23 25.71 -10.43 -19.73
CA HIS A 23 26.96 -9.77 -20.08
C HIS A 23 27.89 -9.63 -18.86
N TRP A 24 27.35 -9.20 -17.71
CA TRP A 24 28.11 -9.08 -16.47
C TRP A 24 28.64 -10.44 -16.00
N PHE A 25 27.82 -11.49 -15.99
CA PHE A 25 28.26 -12.85 -15.65
C PHE A 25 29.38 -13.36 -16.56
N GLN A 26 29.30 -13.11 -17.87
CA GLN A 26 30.31 -13.50 -18.84
C GLN A 26 31.66 -12.78 -18.65
N VAL A 27 31.62 -11.55 -18.09
CA VAL A 27 32.83 -10.80 -17.70
C VAL A 27 33.44 -11.38 -16.42
N LEU A 28 32.60 -11.81 -15.47
CA LEU A 28 33.07 -12.37 -14.19
C LEU A 28 33.76 -13.74 -14.34
N HIS A 29 33.18 -14.64 -15.15
CA HIS A 29 33.72 -16.00 -15.27
C HIS A 29 33.38 -16.64 -16.60
N THR A 30 34.33 -17.40 -17.15
CA THR A 30 34.23 -18.03 -18.48
C THR A 30 33.12 -19.08 -18.58
N VAL A 31 32.71 -19.72 -17.48
CA VAL A 31 31.61 -20.69 -17.46
C VAL A 31 30.30 -20.10 -18.00
N PHE A 32 30.06 -18.80 -17.76
CA PHE A 32 28.89 -18.07 -18.27
C PHE A 32 28.93 -17.72 -19.76
N ARG A 33 30.03 -18.10 -20.47
CA ARG A 33 30.08 -18.05 -21.92
C ARG A 33 29.54 -19.33 -22.57
N ASN A 34 29.31 -20.36 -21.80
CA ASN A 34 28.69 -21.59 -22.27
C ASN A 34 27.19 -21.33 -22.58
N VAL A 35 26.78 -21.67 -23.79
CA VAL A 35 25.40 -21.43 -24.26
C VAL A 35 24.35 -22.15 -23.42
N TRP A 36 24.66 -23.34 -22.92
CA TRP A 36 23.71 -24.10 -22.09
C TRP A 36 23.52 -23.48 -20.71
N VAL A 37 24.60 -22.92 -20.12
CA VAL A 37 24.54 -22.17 -18.87
C VAL A 37 23.68 -20.89 -19.05
N CYS A 38 23.94 -20.14 -20.14
CA CYS A 38 23.13 -18.96 -20.46
C CYS A 38 21.64 -19.31 -20.69
N ARG A 39 21.35 -20.41 -21.38
CA ARG A 39 19.97 -20.87 -21.59
C ARG A 39 19.31 -21.28 -20.27
N GLY A 40 20.02 -21.98 -19.39
CA GLY A 40 19.54 -22.34 -18.06
C GLY A 40 19.18 -21.12 -17.21
N ILE A 41 20.06 -20.12 -17.15
CA ILE A 41 19.80 -18.84 -16.48
C ILE A 41 18.59 -18.14 -17.12
N GLY A 42 18.52 -18.09 -18.44
CA GLY A 42 17.39 -17.50 -19.15
C GLY A 42 16.06 -18.15 -18.85
N LEU A 43 16.00 -19.50 -18.76
CA LEU A 43 14.78 -20.24 -18.41
C LEU A 43 14.31 -19.94 -16.98
N VAL A 44 15.22 -19.95 -16.02
CA VAL A 44 14.89 -19.59 -14.61
C VAL A 44 14.39 -18.13 -14.55
N TYR A 45 15.08 -17.23 -15.22
CA TYR A 45 14.69 -15.82 -15.29
C TYR A 45 13.29 -15.65 -15.92
N LEU A 46 13.02 -16.32 -17.04
CA LEU A 46 11.72 -16.26 -17.71
C LEU A 46 10.60 -16.82 -16.81
N PHE A 47 10.86 -17.89 -16.05
CA PHE A 47 9.90 -18.40 -15.07
C PHE A 47 9.52 -17.34 -14.03
N VAL A 48 10.50 -16.58 -13.52
CA VAL A 48 10.26 -15.47 -12.59
C VAL A 48 9.51 -14.32 -13.29
N VAL A 49 9.91 -13.93 -14.48
CA VAL A 49 9.25 -12.86 -15.27
C VAL A 49 7.79 -13.19 -15.55
N PHE A 50 7.48 -14.43 -15.92
CA PHE A 50 6.12 -14.86 -16.23
C PHE A 50 5.30 -15.26 -15.00
N SER A 51 5.88 -15.22 -13.78
CA SER A 51 5.16 -15.54 -12.54
C SER A 51 3.88 -14.73 -12.37
N ILE A 52 3.88 -13.47 -12.78
CA ILE A 52 2.71 -12.57 -12.76
C ILE A 52 1.56 -13.15 -13.59
N LEU A 53 1.84 -13.57 -14.82
CA LEU A 53 0.85 -14.13 -15.73
C LEU A 53 0.39 -15.51 -15.26
N ILE A 54 1.32 -16.35 -14.80
CA ILE A 54 1.02 -17.68 -14.26
C ILE A 54 0.09 -17.56 -13.05
N ALA A 55 0.39 -16.63 -12.10
CA ALA A 55 -0.43 -16.38 -10.95
C ALA A 55 -1.85 -15.92 -11.31
N PHE A 56 -1.98 -15.07 -12.34
CA PHE A 56 -3.27 -14.58 -12.80
C PHE A 56 -4.14 -15.70 -13.44
N MET A 57 -3.51 -16.59 -14.20
CA MET A 57 -4.21 -17.68 -14.92
C MET A 57 -4.46 -18.92 -14.05
N ALA A 58 -3.68 -19.12 -13.00
CA ALA A 58 -3.78 -20.31 -12.15
C ALA A 58 -5.11 -20.30 -11.34
N PRO A 59 -5.73 -21.47 -11.13
CA PRO A 59 -6.88 -21.60 -10.23
C PRO A 59 -6.43 -21.34 -8.77
N ALA A 60 -7.39 -20.98 -7.91
CA ALA A 60 -7.13 -20.78 -6.48
C ALA A 60 -6.49 -22.04 -5.88
N SER A 61 -5.26 -21.91 -5.39
CA SER A 61 -4.43 -23.01 -4.90
C SER A 61 -3.17 -22.52 -4.22
N GLY A 62 -2.49 -23.38 -3.46
CA GLY A 62 -1.16 -23.08 -2.89
C GLY A 62 -0.12 -22.70 -3.97
N PHE A 63 -0.22 -23.27 -5.18
CA PHE A 63 0.63 -22.89 -6.31
C PHE A 63 0.36 -21.45 -6.76
N ARG A 64 -0.91 -21.03 -6.88
CA ARG A 64 -1.26 -19.65 -7.20
C ARG A 64 -0.72 -18.68 -6.15
N ARG A 65 -0.87 -19.01 -4.84
CA ARG A 65 -0.30 -18.22 -3.74
C ARG A 65 1.22 -18.07 -3.88
N PHE A 66 1.94 -19.16 -4.12
CA PHE A 66 3.38 -19.12 -4.35
C PHE A 66 3.76 -18.22 -5.53
N MET A 67 3.05 -18.34 -6.68
CA MET A 67 3.31 -17.54 -7.86
C MET A 67 2.99 -16.05 -7.65
N LYS A 68 1.93 -15.73 -6.89
CA LYS A 68 1.60 -14.34 -6.48
C LYS A 68 2.70 -13.74 -5.60
N LEU A 69 3.14 -14.46 -4.58
CA LEU A 69 4.25 -14.03 -3.73
C LEU A 69 5.53 -13.80 -4.53
N LEU A 70 5.90 -14.77 -5.38
CA LEU A 70 7.07 -14.65 -6.25
C LEU A 70 6.97 -13.41 -7.16
N SER A 71 5.80 -13.18 -7.78
CA SER A 71 5.60 -12.03 -8.66
C SER A 71 5.67 -10.69 -7.92
N ASN A 72 5.14 -10.60 -6.70
CA ASN A 72 5.13 -9.37 -5.92
C ASN A 72 6.54 -9.00 -5.40
N TYR A 73 7.33 -10.00 -4.98
CA TYR A 73 8.77 -9.77 -4.70
C TYR A 73 9.54 -9.38 -5.96
N TRP A 74 9.26 -10.07 -7.08
CA TRP A 74 9.90 -9.78 -8.36
C TRP A 74 9.65 -8.35 -8.82
N LEU A 75 8.41 -7.83 -8.72
CA LEU A 75 8.07 -6.47 -9.13
C LEU A 75 8.91 -5.42 -8.40
N GLY A 76 9.11 -5.58 -7.11
CA GLY A 76 9.95 -4.66 -6.33
C GLY A 76 11.43 -4.75 -6.72
N VAL A 77 11.98 -5.97 -6.84
CA VAL A 77 13.36 -6.19 -7.27
C VAL A 77 13.57 -5.67 -8.71
N LEU A 78 12.61 -5.90 -9.61
CA LEU A 78 12.63 -5.41 -10.99
C LEU A 78 12.75 -3.88 -11.04
N MET A 79 11.94 -3.19 -10.24
CA MET A 79 11.94 -1.72 -10.20
C MET A 79 13.31 -1.17 -9.78
N TYR A 80 13.88 -1.67 -8.67
CA TYR A 80 15.19 -1.21 -8.22
C TYR A 80 16.34 -1.65 -9.13
N THR A 81 16.20 -2.82 -9.78
CA THR A 81 17.16 -3.26 -10.79
C THR A 81 17.14 -2.32 -11.99
N LEU A 82 15.97 -1.99 -12.52
CA LEU A 82 15.83 -1.05 -13.62
C LEU A 82 16.39 0.33 -13.28
N MET A 83 16.04 0.88 -12.10
CA MET A 83 16.55 2.19 -11.66
C MET A 83 18.07 2.18 -11.54
N THR A 84 18.63 1.18 -10.85
CA THR A 84 20.09 1.11 -10.62
C THR A 84 20.86 0.92 -11.91
N LEU A 85 20.46 -0.03 -12.76
CA LEU A 85 21.10 -0.26 -14.06
C LEU A 85 20.89 0.91 -15.02
N GLY A 86 19.69 1.51 -15.02
CA GLY A 86 19.37 2.70 -15.83
C GLY A 86 20.26 3.89 -15.48
N ILE A 87 20.46 4.16 -14.18
CA ILE A 87 21.38 5.21 -13.72
C ILE A 87 22.82 4.88 -14.11
N ALA A 88 23.29 3.64 -13.87
CA ALA A 88 24.66 3.24 -14.18
C ALA A 88 24.95 3.31 -15.68
N ASP A 89 24.03 2.82 -16.52
CA ASP A 89 24.19 2.87 -17.97
C ASP A 89 24.02 4.29 -18.52
N GLY A 90 23.10 5.08 -17.97
CA GLY A 90 22.93 6.50 -18.31
C GLY A 90 24.21 7.30 -18.04
N LEU A 91 24.82 7.12 -16.87
CA LEU A 91 26.11 7.74 -16.54
C LEU A 91 27.24 7.29 -17.49
N ARG A 92 27.31 5.99 -17.80
CA ARG A 92 28.30 5.48 -18.77
C ARG A 92 28.10 6.07 -20.17
N LEU A 93 26.85 6.21 -20.62
CA LEU A 93 26.53 6.83 -21.91
C LEU A 93 26.91 8.32 -21.95
N LEU A 94 26.60 9.07 -20.87
CA LEU A 94 27.00 10.47 -20.74
C LEU A 94 28.53 10.64 -20.82
N LEU A 95 29.27 9.81 -20.10
CA LEU A 95 30.72 9.85 -20.10
C LEU A 95 31.33 9.39 -21.46
N LYS A 96 30.66 8.47 -22.15
CA LYS A 96 31.16 7.92 -23.43
C LYS A 96 30.98 8.88 -24.62
N TYR A 97 29.85 9.61 -24.68
CA TYR A 97 29.48 10.43 -25.84
C TYR A 97 29.52 11.95 -25.55
N PRO A 98 28.58 12.57 -24.81
CA PRO A 98 28.61 14.01 -24.60
C PRO A 98 29.88 14.51 -23.89
N LEU A 99 30.34 13.75 -22.90
CA LEU A 99 31.53 14.09 -22.10
C LEU A 99 32.79 13.35 -22.52
N ARG A 100 32.88 12.94 -23.79
CA ARG A 100 34.02 12.16 -24.29
C ARG A 100 35.37 12.85 -24.10
N ASN A 101 35.40 14.17 -24.18
CA ASN A 101 36.60 15.00 -24.04
C ASN A 101 36.92 15.34 -22.57
N PHE A 102 36.04 14.98 -21.62
CA PHE A 102 36.31 15.18 -20.22
C PHE A 102 37.28 14.11 -19.70
N ALA A 103 38.52 14.52 -19.50
CA ALA A 103 39.56 13.66 -18.95
C ALA A 103 39.48 13.54 -17.45
N PHE A 104 39.37 12.31 -16.92
CA PHE A 104 39.49 12.02 -15.51
C PHE A 104 40.33 10.75 -15.28
N PRO A 105 41.02 10.65 -14.12
CA PRO A 105 41.78 9.45 -13.79
C PRO A 105 40.85 8.22 -13.74
N GLY A 106 41.27 7.11 -14.39
CA GLY A 106 40.49 5.86 -14.41
C GLY A 106 39.42 5.73 -15.47
N ARG A 107 39.31 6.67 -16.42
CA ARG A 107 38.37 6.58 -17.55
C ARG A 107 38.50 5.27 -18.33
N GLU A 108 39.73 4.86 -18.69
CA GLU A 108 39.98 3.61 -19.39
C GLU A 108 39.56 2.40 -18.58
N LEU A 109 39.81 2.42 -17.27
CA LEU A 109 39.38 1.37 -16.36
C LEU A 109 37.86 1.23 -16.34
N LEU A 110 37.10 2.35 -16.27
CA LEU A 110 35.65 2.35 -16.24
C LEU A 110 35.03 1.64 -17.47
N PHE A 111 35.67 1.75 -18.63
CA PHE A 111 35.19 1.13 -19.87
C PHE A 111 35.81 -0.24 -20.14
N SER A 112 36.71 -0.73 -19.31
CA SER A 112 37.30 -2.06 -19.38
C SER A 112 36.39 -3.17 -18.86
N ASN A 113 36.76 -4.42 -19.03
CA ASN A 113 36.10 -5.58 -18.42
C ASN A 113 36.13 -5.49 -16.88
N MET A 114 37.26 -5.06 -16.30
CA MET A 114 37.37 -4.85 -14.87
C MET A 114 36.37 -3.78 -14.38
N GLY A 115 36.26 -2.65 -15.08
CA GLY A 115 35.26 -1.62 -14.76
C GLY A 115 33.83 -2.14 -14.88
N THR A 116 33.54 -2.96 -15.87
CA THR A 116 32.23 -3.61 -16.01
C THR A 116 31.96 -4.57 -14.86
N ALA A 117 32.95 -5.36 -14.43
CA ALA A 117 32.81 -6.26 -13.27
C ALA A 117 32.54 -5.49 -11.99
N VAL A 118 33.30 -4.42 -11.73
CA VAL A 118 33.16 -3.59 -10.52
C VAL A 118 31.82 -2.85 -10.50
N VAL A 119 31.45 -2.18 -11.59
CA VAL A 119 30.14 -1.46 -11.67
C VAL A 119 28.98 -2.44 -11.49
N GLY A 120 29.04 -3.62 -12.12
CA GLY A 120 28.00 -4.64 -11.93
C GLY A 120 27.93 -5.15 -10.50
N ALA A 121 29.08 -5.35 -9.82
CA ALA A 121 29.12 -5.73 -8.42
C ALA A 121 28.51 -4.66 -7.51
N VAL A 122 28.83 -3.37 -7.74
CA VAL A 122 28.25 -2.24 -7.02
C VAL A 122 26.72 -2.21 -7.23
N CYS A 123 26.26 -2.34 -8.48
CA CYS A 123 24.82 -2.41 -8.77
C CYS A 123 24.15 -3.58 -8.03
N ALA A 124 24.75 -4.78 -8.04
CA ALA A 124 24.22 -5.94 -7.37
C ALA A 124 24.12 -5.72 -5.84
N VAL A 125 25.12 -5.09 -5.23
CA VAL A 125 25.11 -4.74 -3.79
C VAL A 125 23.97 -3.75 -3.50
N ILE A 126 23.83 -2.69 -4.30
CA ILE A 126 22.77 -1.68 -4.11
C ILE A 126 21.40 -2.33 -4.23
N ILE A 127 21.15 -3.10 -5.31
CA ILE A 127 19.87 -3.78 -5.55
C ILE A 127 19.52 -4.72 -4.39
N SER A 128 20.48 -5.55 -3.98
CA SER A 128 20.28 -6.50 -2.88
C SER A 128 20.01 -5.79 -1.56
N THR A 129 20.79 -4.76 -1.23
CA THR A 129 20.63 -4.00 0.02
C THR A 129 19.27 -3.31 0.09
N VAL A 130 18.87 -2.61 -0.97
CA VAL A 130 17.58 -1.90 -1.03
C VAL A 130 16.41 -2.88 -0.98
N SER A 131 16.50 -4.00 -1.72
CA SER A 131 15.44 -5.01 -1.74
C SER A 131 15.29 -5.71 -0.39
N ILE A 132 16.38 -6.13 0.25
CA ILE A 132 16.35 -6.75 1.58
C ILE A 132 15.81 -5.75 2.62
N TYR A 133 16.32 -4.51 2.61
CA TYR A 133 15.83 -3.46 3.49
C TYR A 133 14.32 -3.25 3.31
N GLY A 134 13.85 -3.16 2.06
CA GLY A 134 12.44 -2.92 1.76
C GLY A 134 11.53 -4.05 2.25
N VAL A 135 11.96 -5.30 2.11
CA VAL A 135 11.22 -6.47 2.61
C VAL A 135 11.18 -6.49 4.14
N LEU A 136 12.29 -6.21 4.81
CA LEU A 136 12.35 -6.18 6.28
C LEU A 136 11.54 -5.00 6.85
N SER A 137 11.61 -3.84 6.21
CA SER A 137 10.86 -2.64 6.61
C SER A 137 9.35 -2.86 6.51
N ALA A 138 8.88 -3.57 5.49
CA ALA A 138 7.46 -3.88 5.30
C ALA A 138 6.85 -4.71 6.44
N GLY A 139 7.63 -5.60 7.04
CA GLY A 139 7.19 -6.45 8.16
C GLY A 139 7.24 -5.79 9.53
N ASN A 140 7.69 -4.53 9.63
CA ASN A 140 7.81 -3.81 10.90
C ASN A 140 6.79 -2.69 11.01
N ILE A 141 5.77 -2.89 11.84
CA ILE A 141 4.70 -1.90 12.05
C ILE A 141 5.15 -0.87 13.09
N HIS A 142 5.10 0.41 12.74
CA HIS A 142 5.42 1.53 13.61
C HIS A 142 4.16 2.16 14.21
N THR A 143 4.30 2.84 15.36
CA THR A 143 3.24 3.67 15.92
C THR A 143 3.60 5.14 15.70
N THR A 144 2.76 5.87 14.97
CA THR A 144 2.88 7.33 14.78
C THR A 144 1.87 8.03 15.67
N LYS A 145 2.30 9.07 16.38
CA LYS A 145 1.45 9.77 17.36
C LYS A 145 1.05 11.14 16.87
N TYR A 146 -0.22 11.48 17.04
CA TYR A 146 -0.79 12.79 16.77
C TYR A 146 -1.54 13.30 18.00
N ASN A 147 -1.39 14.59 18.30
CA ASN A 147 -2.17 15.28 19.32
C ASN A 147 -2.88 16.45 18.66
N ILE A 148 -4.21 16.44 18.70
CA ILE A 148 -5.04 17.47 18.07
C ILE A 148 -6.05 18.01 19.08
N SER A 149 -6.59 19.19 18.81
CA SER A 149 -7.59 19.83 19.64
C SER A 149 -8.76 20.29 18.80
N VAL A 150 -9.95 19.86 19.16
CA VAL A 150 -11.22 20.23 18.54
C VAL A 150 -11.94 21.23 19.44
N ASP A 151 -12.29 22.39 18.88
CA ASP A 151 -12.96 23.48 19.59
C ASP A 151 -14.49 23.25 19.68
N LYS A 152 -14.86 22.06 20.17
CA LYS A 152 -16.24 21.66 20.45
C LYS A 152 -16.28 20.81 21.70
N LYS A 153 -17.39 20.84 22.40
CA LYS A 153 -17.61 20.00 23.59
C LYS A 153 -18.13 18.63 23.19
N ALA A 154 -17.55 17.59 23.75
CA ALA A 154 -17.98 16.20 23.60
C ALA A 154 -18.65 15.71 24.91
N GLY A 155 -19.78 16.33 25.31
CA GLY A 155 -20.42 16.03 26.56
C GLY A 155 -19.49 16.27 27.75
N ASN A 156 -19.25 15.22 28.57
CA ASN A 156 -18.28 15.24 29.67
C ASN A 156 -16.88 14.75 29.28
N MET A 157 -16.70 14.29 28.05
CA MET A 157 -15.41 13.77 27.54
C MET A 157 -14.44 14.91 27.32
N LYS A 158 -13.24 14.81 27.89
CA LYS A 158 -12.16 15.79 27.74
C LYS A 158 -11.16 15.37 26.69
N GLU A 159 -10.99 14.06 26.52
CA GLU A 159 -10.04 13.46 25.61
C GLU A 159 -10.62 12.17 25.04
N LEU A 160 -10.35 11.91 23.76
CA LEU A 160 -10.66 10.66 23.08
C LEU A 160 -9.38 10.14 22.43
N LYS A 161 -9.02 8.92 22.75
CA LYS A 161 -7.87 8.25 22.14
C LYS A 161 -8.32 7.33 21.02
N VAL A 162 -8.00 7.70 19.80
CA VAL A 162 -8.36 6.96 18.58
C VAL A 162 -7.11 6.29 18.00
N VAL A 163 -7.20 5.00 17.67
CA VAL A 163 -6.20 4.38 16.82
C VAL A 163 -6.76 4.24 15.40
N LEU A 164 -6.12 4.91 14.44
CA LEU A 164 -6.39 4.79 13.02
C LEU A 164 -5.48 3.72 12.42
N VAL A 165 -6.09 2.79 11.69
CA VAL A 165 -5.43 1.81 10.83
C VAL A 165 -6.13 1.77 9.48
N ALA A 166 -5.43 1.36 8.42
CA ALA A 166 -5.98 1.21 7.08
C ALA A 166 -5.12 0.26 6.23
N ASP A 167 -5.62 -0.06 5.05
CA ASP A 167 -4.85 -0.72 3.99
C ASP A 167 -4.23 -2.03 4.47
N PHE A 168 -5.05 -2.93 5.03
CA PHE A 168 -4.55 -4.24 5.46
C PHE A 168 -4.16 -5.10 4.25
N HIS A 169 -4.94 -5.00 3.16
CA HIS A 169 -4.79 -5.84 1.97
C HIS A 169 -4.65 -7.32 2.30
N LEU A 170 -5.59 -7.80 3.15
CA LEU A 170 -5.65 -9.22 3.51
C LEU A 170 -5.79 -10.07 2.25
N GLY A 171 -4.88 -11.02 2.08
CA GLY A 171 -4.88 -11.85 0.88
C GLY A 171 -3.61 -12.69 0.73
N TYR A 172 -3.01 -12.64 -0.46
CA TYR A 172 -1.82 -13.44 -0.74
C TYR A 172 -0.58 -12.98 0.02
N ASN A 173 -0.43 -11.68 0.28
CA ASN A 173 0.77 -11.07 0.86
C ASN A 173 0.67 -10.92 2.37
N ILE A 174 -0.48 -10.46 2.84
CA ILE A 174 -0.73 -10.12 4.25
C ILE A 174 -1.69 -11.16 4.83
N GLY A 175 -1.31 -11.73 5.95
CA GLY A 175 -2.05 -12.75 6.66
C GLY A 175 -1.91 -12.65 8.17
N CYS A 176 -2.16 -13.74 8.88
CA CYS A 176 -2.27 -13.80 10.34
C CYS A 176 -1.11 -13.13 11.08
N LYS A 177 0.13 -13.39 10.68
CA LYS A 177 1.32 -12.87 11.38
C LYS A 177 1.35 -11.33 11.46
N GLN A 178 1.00 -10.66 10.37
CA GLN A 178 0.99 -9.19 10.33
C GLN A 178 -0.17 -8.64 11.15
N MET A 179 -1.32 -9.30 11.11
CA MET A 179 -2.50 -8.92 11.90
C MET A 179 -2.28 -9.16 13.40
N GLU A 180 -1.59 -10.22 13.80
CA GLU A 180 -1.18 -10.44 15.20
C GLU A 180 -0.32 -9.27 15.72
N GLN A 181 0.69 -8.85 14.95
CA GLN A 181 1.54 -7.70 15.30
C GLN A 181 0.74 -6.38 15.38
N MET A 182 -0.16 -6.16 14.42
CA MET A 182 -1.01 -4.96 14.40
C MET A 182 -1.92 -4.93 15.63
N THR A 183 -2.62 -6.03 15.91
CA THR A 183 -3.53 -6.15 17.07
C THR A 183 -2.80 -5.92 18.38
N GLU A 184 -1.60 -6.49 18.54
CA GLU A 184 -0.74 -6.27 19.72
C GLU A 184 -0.40 -4.79 19.88
N LYS A 185 0.07 -4.14 18.80
CA LYS A 185 0.43 -2.70 18.81
C LYS A 185 -0.76 -1.78 19.07
N ILE A 186 -1.94 -2.10 18.54
CA ILE A 186 -3.18 -1.37 18.86
C ILE A 186 -3.49 -1.48 20.35
N ASN A 187 -3.46 -2.70 20.89
CA ASN A 187 -3.79 -2.95 22.30
C ASN A 187 -2.78 -2.31 23.28
N GLU A 188 -1.50 -2.18 22.89
CA GLU A 188 -0.49 -1.44 23.63
C GLU A 188 -0.85 0.04 23.81
N GLN A 189 -1.54 0.63 22.83
CA GLN A 189 -1.95 2.04 22.91
C GLN A 189 -3.15 2.25 23.83
N LYS A 190 -3.93 1.21 24.18
CA LYS A 190 -5.15 1.27 25.01
C LYS A 190 -6.16 2.30 24.47
N PRO A 191 -6.59 2.16 23.20
CA PRO A 191 -7.47 3.13 22.57
C PRO A 191 -8.89 3.13 23.18
N ASP A 192 -9.55 4.29 23.13
CA ASP A 192 -10.98 4.38 23.39
C ASP A 192 -11.78 3.92 22.16
N LEU A 193 -11.28 4.23 20.96
CA LEU A 193 -11.91 3.91 19.69
C LEU A 193 -10.86 3.40 18.71
N VAL A 194 -11.19 2.40 17.90
CA VAL A 194 -10.35 1.98 16.76
C VAL A 194 -11.13 2.18 15.47
N VAL A 195 -10.48 2.79 14.47
CA VAL A 195 -11.06 3.02 13.14
C VAL A 195 -10.20 2.40 12.06
N VAL A 196 -10.86 1.76 11.09
CA VAL A 196 -10.24 1.09 9.94
C VAL A 196 -10.69 1.81 8.67
N ALA A 197 -9.77 2.58 8.08
CA ALA A 197 -10.06 3.44 6.94
C ALA A 197 -9.90 2.70 5.59
N GLY A 198 -10.61 1.58 5.42
CA GLY A 198 -10.73 0.85 4.15
C GLY A 198 -9.53 0.00 3.74
N ASP A 199 -9.68 -0.63 2.57
CA ASP A 199 -8.74 -1.58 1.97
C ASP A 199 -8.33 -2.71 2.93
N ILE A 200 -9.37 -3.31 3.53
CA ILE A 200 -9.23 -4.45 4.45
C ILE A 200 -8.83 -5.70 3.65
N PHE A 201 -9.46 -5.91 2.49
CA PHE A 201 -9.19 -7.03 1.59
C PHE A 201 -8.35 -6.61 0.37
N ASP A 202 -7.68 -7.58 -0.26
CA ASP A 202 -6.93 -7.38 -1.52
C ASP A 202 -7.71 -7.98 -2.71
N ASN A 203 -8.92 -7.48 -2.96
CA ASN A 203 -9.82 -7.79 -4.08
C ASN A 203 -10.33 -9.24 -4.19
N GLU A 204 -9.77 -10.21 -3.52
CA GLU A 204 -10.15 -11.61 -3.61
C GLU A 204 -10.33 -12.20 -2.19
N TYR A 205 -11.58 -12.43 -1.75
CA TYR A 205 -11.83 -13.03 -0.44
C TYR A 205 -11.18 -14.42 -0.29
N GLU A 206 -11.18 -15.22 -1.37
CA GLU A 206 -10.57 -16.55 -1.40
C GLU A 206 -9.03 -16.52 -1.29
N ALA A 207 -8.42 -15.34 -1.37
CA ALA A 207 -6.99 -15.16 -1.18
C ALA A 207 -6.59 -15.14 0.30
N LEU A 208 -7.53 -15.00 1.22
CA LEU A 208 -7.26 -15.04 2.66
C LEU A 208 -6.54 -16.36 3.04
N ASP A 209 -5.59 -16.25 3.96
CA ASP A 209 -4.78 -17.40 4.38
C ASP A 209 -5.56 -18.36 5.28
N ASP A 210 -6.16 -17.80 6.32
CA ASP A 210 -7.02 -18.50 7.27
C ASP A 210 -8.09 -17.50 7.77
N PRO A 211 -9.26 -17.41 7.11
CA PRO A 211 -10.28 -16.42 7.44
C PRO A 211 -10.79 -16.50 8.89
N GLU A 212 -10.93 -17.71 9.43
CA GLU A 212 -11.42 -17.90 10.81
C GLU A 212 -10.39 -17.40 11.82
N LYS A 213 -9.13 -17.76 11.63
CA LYS A 213 -8.03 -17.29 12.48
C LYS A 213 -7.83 -15.79 12.36
N LEU A 214 -7.90 -15.23 11.14
CA LEU A 214 -7.81 -13.78 10.92
C LEU A 214 -8.91 -13.03 11.66
N ALA A 215 -10.16 -13.51 11.58
CA ALA A 215 -11.28 -12.91 12.31
C ALA A 215 -11.07 -12.99 13.83
N GLU A 216 -10.56 -14.12 14.35
CA GLU A 216 -10.23 -14.27 15.76
C GLU A 216 -9.14 -13.28 16.22
N ILE A 217 -8.07 -13.11 15.44
CA ILE A 217 -7.00 -12.15 15.72
C ILE A 217 -7.55 -10.72 15.78
N LEU A 218 -8.35 -10.31 14.79
CA LEU A 218 -8.94 -8.97 14.73
C LEU A 218 -9.95 -8.74 15.85
N ARG A 219 -10.73 -9.76 16.25
CA ARG A 219 -11.60 -9.72 17.44
C ARG A 219 -10.82 -9.49 18.72
N GLY A 220 -9.53 -9.81 18.75
CA GLY A 220 -8.62 -9.54 19.87
C GLY A 220 -8.29 -8.05 20.07
N ILE A 221 -8.70 -7.16 19.18
CA ILE A 221 -8.57 -5.69 19.35
C ILE A 221 -9.45 -5.22 20.48
N ARG A 222 -8.88 -4.45 21.41
CA ARG A 222 -9.55 -3.94 22.62
C ARG A 222 -9.72 -2.44 22.52
N SER A 223 -10.94 -1.98 22.68
CA SER A 223 -11.29 -0.56 22.72
C SER A 223 -12.57 -0.35 23.55
N LYS A 224 -12.74 0.84 24.10
CA LYS A 224 -13.91 1.18 24.93
C LYS A 224 -15.18 1.28 24.09
N TYR A 225 -15.10 1.91 22.92
CA TYR A 225 -16.24 2.20 22.06
C TYR A 225 -16.34 1.29 20.83
N GLY A 226 -15.46 0.28 20.72
CA GLY A 226 -15.48 -0.70 19.63
C GLY A 226 -14.54 -0.36 18.48
N VAL A 227 -14.66 -1.17 17.42
CA VAL A 227 -13.89 -1.06 16.17
C VAL A 227 -14.87 -0.77 15.04
N TYR A 228 -14.63 0.30 14.29
CA TYR A 228 -15.46 0.71 13.17
C TYR A 228 -14.64 0.78 11.89
N ALA A 229 -15.27 0.49 10.76
CA ALA A 229 -14.62 0.51 9.46
C ALA A 229 -15.50 1.19 8.40
N CYS A 230 -14.86 1.71 7.36
CA CYS A 230 -15.47 1.90 6.04
C CYS A 230 -14.81 0.98 5.03
N TYR A 231 -15.39 0.78 3.84
CA TYR A 231 -14.74 0.07 2.73
C TYR A 231 -13.92 1.03 1.86
N GLY A 232 -12.79 0.50 1.37
CA GLY A 232 -11.94 1.12 0.37
C GLY A 232 -12.15 0.56 -1.04
N ASN A 233 -11.32 1.00 -1.97
CA ASN A 233 -11.45 0.63 -3.37
C ASN A 233 -11.02 -0.82 -3.69
N HIS A 234 -10.33 -1.49 -2.77
CA HIS A 234 -9.95 -2.91 -2.86
C HIS A 234 -10.91 -3.85 -2.13
N ASP A 235 -11.88 -3.34 -1.36
CA ASP A 235 -12.90 -4.14 -0.65
C ASP A 235 -14.02 -4.61 -1.60
N ILE A 236 -13.64 -5.14 -2.74
CA ILE A 236 -14.50 -5.64 -3.82
C ILE A 236 -13.97 -6.97 -4.34
N GLN A 237 -14.82 -7.75 -5.02
CA GLN A 237 -14.40 -9.00 -5.64
C GLN A 237 -13.95 -8.76 -7.09
N GLU A 238 -12.64 -8.71 -7.32
CA GLU A 238 -12.08 -8.50 -8.66
C GLU A 238 -10.71 -9.14 -8.82
N LYS A 239 -10.46 -9.79 -9.97
CA LYS A 239 -9.12 -10.29 -10.32
C LYS A 239 -8.23 -9.18 -10.87
N ILE A 240 -7.08 -9.00 -10.24
CA ILE A 240 -6.10 -7.98 -10.62
C ILE A 240 -4.85 -8.61 -11.22
N LEU A 241 -4.36 -8.05 -12.33
CA LEU A 241 -3.06 -8.35 -12.92
C LEU A 241 -2.10 -7.17 -12.76
N ALA A 242 -1.09 -7.31 -11.90
CA ALA A 242 -0.08 -6.28 -11.65
C ALA A 242 -0.70 -4.89 -11.31
N GLY A 243 -1.75 -4.85 -10.49
CA GLY A 243 -2.45 -3.61 -10.11
C GLY A 243 -3.48 -3.12 -11.14
N PHE A 244 -3.67 -3.82 -12.25
CA PHE A 244 -4.65 -3.44 -13.28
C PHE A 244 -5.82 -4.40 -13.31
N THR A 245 -7.01 -3.83 -13.46
CA THR A 245 -8.27 -4.57 -13.56
C THR A 245 -8.48 -5.09 -14.98
N PHE A 246 -8.99 -6.33 -15.07
CA PHE A 246 -9.45 -6.95 -16.29
C PHE A 246 -10.91 -7.28 -16.11
N GLY A 247 -11.81 -6.55 -16.71
CA GLY A 247 -13.17 -6.92 -16.50
C GLY A 247 -14.20 -6.26 -17.40
N SER A 248 -15.40 -6.82 -17.30
CA SER A 248 -16.62 -6.31 -17.85
C SER A 248 -16.90 -4.89 -17.33
N LYS A 249 -17.79 -4.18 -18.03
CA LYS A 249 -18.33 -2.89 -17.57
C LYS A 249 -19.26 -3.04 -16.36
N GLU A 250 -19.39 -4.23 -15.80
CA GLU A 250 -20.18 -4.48 -14.61
C GLU A 250 -19.55 -3.84 -13.39
N LYS A 251 -20.39 -3.21 -12.57
CA LYS A 251 -19.98 -2.63 -11.29
C LYS A 251 -19.39 -3.74 -10.43
N LYS A 252 -18.20 -3.52 -9.89
CA LYS A 252 -17.58 -4.43 -8.94
C LYS A 252 -17.99 -4.04 -7.54
N GLU A 253 -18.36 -5.01 -6.73
CA GLU A 253 -18.90 -4.80 -5.39
C GLU A 253 -18.24 -5.75 -4.39
N SER A 254 -18.36 -5.41 -3.10
CA SER A 254 -18.01 -6.31 -2.00
C SER A 254 -18.93 -7.53 -1.99
N THR A 255 -18.43 -8.64 -1.46
CA THR A 255 -19.22 -9.87 -1.33
C THR A 255 -19.85 -9.98 0.06
N PRO A 256 -20.95 -10.76 0.24
CA PRO A 256 -21.51 -11.04 1.55
C PRO A 256 -20.49 -11.63 2.53
N GLU A 257 -19.57 -12.46 2.04
CA GLU A 257 -18.54 -13.11 2.85
C GLU A 257 -17.58 -12.10 3.47
N MET A 258 -17.32 -10.96 2.80
CA MET A 258 -16.52 -9.85 3.35
C MET A 258 -17.26 -9.20 4.52
N ASP A 259 -18.56 -8.95 4.39
CA ASP A 259 -19.38 -8.38 5.45
C ASP A 259 -19.45 -9.34 6.68
N GLU A 260 -19.70 -10.64 6.43
CA GLU A 260 -19.72 -11.68 7.47
C GLU A 260 -18.37 -11.83 8.20
N PHE A 261 -17.26 -11.67 7.46
CA PHE A 261 -15.91 -11.69 8.04
C PHE A 261 -15.75 -10.55 9.05
N LEU A 262 -16.16 -9.32 8.70
CA LEU A 262 -16.07 -8.16 9.59
C LEU A 262 -16.95 -8.35 10.83
N GLU A 263 -18.16 -8.87 10.68
CA GLU A 263 -19.05 -9.19 11.80
C GLU A 263 -18.38 -10.23 12.72
N LYS A 264 -17.83 -11.31 12.18
CA LYS A 264 -17.06 -12.31 12.95
C LYS A 264 -15.83 -11.73 13.63
N ALA A 265 -15.19 -10.76 13.02
CA ALA A 265 -14.04 -10.04 13.59
C ALA A 265 -14.45 -9.01 14.65
N GLY A 266 -15.75 -8.76 14.86
CA GLY A 266 -16.24 -7.75 15.79
C GLY A 266 -16.01 -6.32 15.33
N ILE A 267 -15.94 -6.10 14.00
CA ILE A 267 -15.76 -4.80 13.36
C ILE A 267 -17.11 -4.32 12.82
N THR A 268 -17.55 -3.15 13.24
CA THR A 268 -18.77 -2.52 12.73
C THR A 268 -18.48 -1.78 11.44
N LEU A 269 -19.04 -2.25 10.34
CA LEU A 269 -18.92 -1.59 9.05
C LEU A 269 -19.95 -0.47 8.93
N LEU A 270 -19.49 0.76 8.74
CA LEU A 270 -20.34 1.92 8.44
C LEU A 270 -20.38 2.13 6.92
N ARG A 271 -21.60 2.17 6.38
CA ARG A 271 -21.85 2.19 4.93
C ARG A 271 -22.57 3.46 4.53
N ASP A 272 -21.84 4.57 4.47
CA ASP A 272 -22.37 5.92 4.19
C ASP A 272 -23.40 6.37 5.24
N GLU A 273 -23.11 6.04 6.48
CA GLU A 273 -23.95 6.27 7.65
C GLU A 273 -23.10 6.67 8.86
N TYR A 274 -23.78 7.20 9.88
CA TYR A 274 -23.13 7.61 11.13
C TYR A 274 -23.70 6.90 12.34
N VAL A 275 -22.94 6.92 13.41
CA VAL A 275 -23.34 6.57 14.76
C VAL A 275 -23.03 7.71 15.71
N LEU A 276 -23.90 7.95 16.70
CA LEU A 276 -23.63 8.84 17.81
C LEU A 276 -23.06 7.99 18.96
N ILE A 277 -21.83 8.27 19.37
CA ILE A 277 -21.14 7.50 20.41
C ILE A 277 -21.20 8.26 21.73
N ASP A 278 -21.71 7.57 22.77
CA ASP A 278 -21.79 8.07 24.17
C ASP A 278 -22.47 9.45 24.29
N ASP A 279 -23.44 9.74 23.41
CA ASP A 279 -24.11 11.05 23.25
C ASP A 279 -23.12 12.24 23.19
N SER A 280 -21.89 11.98 22.75
CA SER A 280 -20.76 12.91 22.84
C SER A 280 -20.16 13.33 21.52
N PHE A 281 -20.10 12.43 20.52
CA PHE A 281 -19.56 12.72 19.20
C PHE A 281 -20.13 11.80 18.12
N TYR A 282 -20.15 12.28 16.89
CA TYR A 282 -20.53 11.50 15.73
C TYR A 282 -19.31 10.83 15.10
N LEU A 283 -19.48 9.58 14.66
CA LEU A 283 -18.55 8.86 13.83
C LEU A 283 -19.26 8.47 12.55
N TYR A 284 -18.78 8.94 11.40
CA TYR A 284 -19.31 8.67 10.08
C TYR A 284 -18.35 7.75 9.31
N GLY A 285 -18.86 6.69 8.67
CA GLY A 285 -18.11 5.85 7.76
C GLY A 285 -18.42 6.21 6.31
N ARG A 286 -17.46 6.79 5.62
CA ARG A 286 -17.56 7.24 4.25
C ARG A 286 -16.95 6.21 3.30
N PRO A 287 -17.72 5.57 2.40
CA PRO A 287 -17.19 4.58 1.49
C PRO A 287 -16.31 5.21 0.41
N ASP A 288 -15.55 4.37 -0.30
CA ASP A 288 -14.69 4.81 -1.40
C ASP A 288 -15.46 5.62 -2.47
N TYR A 289 -14.76 6.59 -3.07
CA TYR A 289 -15.36 7.52 -4.01
C TYR A 289 -15.82 6.86 -5.31
N GLU A 290 -15.01 6.00 -5.89
CA GLU A 290 -15.29 5.33 -7.17
C GLU A 290 -16.01 3.99 -7.00
N ARG A 291 -15.82 3.35 -5.84
CA ARG A 291 -16.28 1.98 -5.53
C ARG A 291 -16.94 1.90 -4.16
N PRO A 292 -18.08 2.58 -3.99
CA PRO A 292 -18.72 2.75 -2.66
C PRO A 292 -19.24 1.45 -2.04
N GLY A 293 -19.09 0.32 -2.72
CA GLY A 293 -19.49 -0.99 -2.23
C GLY A 293 -20.90 -1.41 -2.63
N ARG A 294 -21.29 -2.61 -2.20
CA ARG A 294 -22.54 -3.24 -2.57
C ARG A 294 -23.76 -2.46 -2.07
N GLY A 295 -24.71 -2.22 -2.99
CA GLY A 295 -25.97 -1.54 -2.67
C GLY A 295 -25.87 -0.02 -2.55
N ILE A 296 -24.70 0.59 -2.81
CA ILE A 296 -24.50 2.04 -2.83
C ILE A 296 -24.12 2.43 -4.26
N ASP A 297 -24.96 3.21 -4.93
CA ASP A 297 -24.67 3.65 -6.31
C ASP A 297 -23.67 4.79 -6.34
N LYS A 298 -23.78 5.72 -5.42
CA LYS A 298 -22.88 6.86 -5.24
C LYS A 298 -22.85 7.22 -3.77
N ARG A 299 -21.64 7.51 -3.23
CA ARG A 299 -21.50 8.00 -1.87
C ARG A 299 -22.10 9.38 -1.69
N LYS A 300 -22.54 9.70 -0.50
CA LYS A 300 -23.05 11.02 -0.14
C LYS A 300 -21.98 12.11 -0.31
N THR A 301 -22.44 13.30 -0.68
CA THR A 301 -21.58 14.48 -0.72
C THR A 301 -21.21 14.94 0.68
N PRO A 302 -20.14 15.74 0.85
CA PRO A 302 -19.80 16.32 2.17
C PRO A 302 -20.96 17.05 2.86
N GLN A 303 -21.85 17.69 2.11
CA GLN A 303 -23.03 18.36 2.65
C GLN A 303 -24.07 17.36 3.17
N GLU A 304 -24.29 16.27 2.43
CA GLU A 304 -25.29 15.25 2.80
C GLU A 304 -24.87 14.41 4.01
N ILE A 305 -23.55 14.22 4.28
CA ILE A 305 -23.08 13.40 5.41
C ILE A 305 -23.42 14.03 6.76
N THR A 306 -23.52 15.35 6.87
CA THR A 306 -23.84 16.07 8.12
C THR A 306 -25.33 16.36 8.29
N GLU A 307 -26.16 15.99 7.29
CA GLU A 307 -27.61 16.14 7.42
C GLU A 307 -28.16 15.32 8.58
N GLY A 308 -28.91 15.98 9.46
CA GLY A 308 -29.48 15.34 10.65
C GLY A 308 -28.54 15.20 11.84
N MET A 309 -27.28 15.65 11.73
CA MET A 309 -26.36 15.72 12.88
C MET A 309 -26.47 17.06 13.59
N ASP A 310 -26.30 17.04 14.90
CA ASP A 310 -26.02 18.25 15.67
C ASP A 310 -24.52 18.56 15.58
N VAL A 311 -24.14 19.36 14.57
CA VAL A 311 -22.74 19.73 14.32
C VAL A 311 -22.13 20.63 15.42
N SER A 312 -22.85 20.94 16.50
CA SER A 312 -22.25 21.52 17.71
C SER A 312 -21.44 20.47 18.50
N LEU A 313 -21.73 19.19 18.30
CA LEU A 313 -20.91 18.08 18.76
C LEU A 313 -19.76 17.79 17.77
N PRO A 314 -18.66 17.18 18.21
CA PRO A 314 -17.59 16.76 17.32
C PRO A 314 -18.06 15.76 16.27
N VAL A 315 -17.60 15.93 15.03
CA VAL A 315 -17.87 15.03 13.90
C VAL A 315 -16.55 14.44 13.41
N LEU A 316 -16.40 13.13 13.58
CA LEU A 316 -15.28 12.36 13.08
C LEU A 316 -15.71 11.57 11.84
N VAL A 317 -14.90 11.58 10.80
CA VAL A 317 -15.13 10.82 9.56
C VAL A 317 -14.03 9.78 9.40
N ILE A 318 -14.41 8.56 9.06
CA ILE A 318 -13.52 7.53 8.51
C ILE A 318 -13.74 7.59 7.01
N ASP A 319 -12.75 8.05 6.25
CA ASP A 319 -12.76 8.05 4.78
C ASP A 319 -11.62 7.16 4.29
N HIS A 320 -11.80 6.45 3.19
CA HIS A 320 -10.68 5.70 2.64
C HIS A 320 -9.68 6.62 1.95
N GLU A 321 -10.15 7.47 1.05
CA GLU A 321 -9.33 8.39 0.28
C GLU A 321 -9.34 9.82 0.86
N PRO A 322 -8.19 10.51 0.99
CA PRO A 322 -8.14 11.92 1.43
C PRO A 322 -8.60 12.87 0.32
N ARG A 323 -9.89 12.86 0.02
CA ARG A 323 -10.55 13.67 -1.02
C ARG A 323 -11.54 14.68 -0.44
N GLU A 324 -11.84 15.71 -1.23
CA GLU A 324 -12.87 16.71 -0.89
C GLU A 324 -12.61 17.37 0.48
N LEU A 325 -11.31 17.58 0.83
CA LEU A 325 -10.91 18.03 2.17
C LEU A 325 -11.46 19.41 2.51
N GLN A 326 -11.55 20.33 1.55
CA GLN A 326 -12.12 21.65 1.77
C GLN A 326 -13.63 21.58 1.97
N GLU A 327 -14.30 20.79 1.13
CA GLU A 327 -15.75 20.58 1.19
C GLU A 327 -16.15 19.93 2.52
N LEU A 328 -15.39 18.93 3.02
CA LEU A 328 -15.61 18.34 4.33
C LEU A 328 -15.40 19.35 5.46
N ALA A 329 -14.34 20.15 5.41
CA ALA A 329 -14.06 21.17 6.42
C ALA A 329 -15.17 22.23 6.49
N ASP A 330 -15.77 22.60 5.33
CA ASP A 330 -16.83 23.62 5.23
C ASP A 330 -18.17 23.12 5.79
N THR A 331 -18.36 21.81 5.98
CA THR A 331 -19.60 21.22 6.52
C THR A 331 -19.59 21.02 8.03
N GLY A 332 -18.50 21.35 8.71
CA GLY A 332 -18.38 21.22 10.16
C GLY A 332 -17.83 19.88 10.64
N VAL A 333 -17.22 19.10 9.74
CA VAL A 333 -16.38 17.94 10.11
C VAL A 333 -15.13 18.43 10.83
N ASP A 334 -14.81 17.81 11.96
CA ASP A 334 -13.68 18.20 12.81
C ASP A 334 -12.44 17.33 12.60
N VAL A 335 -12.63 16.05 12.33
CA VAL A 335 -11.53 15.10 12.12
C VAL A 335 -11.87 14.18 10.95
N ASP A 336 -10.94 14.06 10.01
CA ASP A 336 -11.02 13.16 8.88
C ASP A 336 -9.82 12.20 8.90
N LEU A 337 -10.09 10.88 8.93
CA LEU A 337 -9.13 9.81 9.16
C LEU A 337 -9.08 8.89 7.95
N CYS A 338 -7.93 8.90 7.22
CA CYS A 338 -7.80 8.30 5.90
C CYS A 338 -6.64 7.31 5.78
N GLY A 339 -6.68 6.50 4.70
CA GLY A 339 -5.63 5.60 4.22
C GLY A 339 -5.30 5.79 2.74
N HIS A 340 -5.39 4.70 1.95
CA HIS A 340 -5.34 4.62 0.49
C HIS A 340 -3.97 4.83 -0.17
N THR A 341 -3.24 5.83 0.21
CA THR A 341 -2.06 6.31 -0.55
C THR A 341 -0.80 5.48 -0.31
N HIS A 342 -0.76 4.73 0.78
CA HIS A 342 0.44 4.02 1.27
C HIS A 342 1.70 4.91 1.41
N ASP A 343 1.55 6.25 1.41
CA ASP A 343 2.66 7.20 1.23
C ASP A 343 3.50 6.88 -0.04
N GLY A 344 2.85 6.30 -1.08
CA GLY A 344 3.50 5.81 -2.29
C GLY A 344 4.33 4.54 -2.12
N GLN A 345 4.30 3.90 -0.95
CA GLN A 345 4.87 2.61 -0.55
C GLN A 345 6.37 2.41 -0.80
N VAL A 346 6.87 2.69 -2.01
CA VAL A 346 8.27 2.46 -2.42
C VAL A 346 8.85 3.69 -3.10
N PHE A 347 10.07 4.09 -2.72
CA PHE A 347 10.79 5.17 -3.39
C PHE A 347 11.01 4.84 -4.88
N PRO A 348 10.75 5.77 -5.83
CA PRO A 348 10.40 7.18 -5.65
C PRO A 348 8.88 7.46 -5.54
N GLY A 349 8.04 6.46 -5.38
CA GLY A 349 6.59 6.60 -5.26
C GLY A 349 6.17 7.59 -4.18
N ASN A 350 6.89 7.61 -3.03
CA ASN A 350 6.66 8.55 -1.93
C ASN A 350 6.93 10.04 -2.29
N ILE A 351 7.67 10.29 -3.37
CA ILE A 351 7.81 11.66 -3.93
C ILE A 351 6.69 11.92 -4.93
N VAL A 352 6.41 10.92 -5.79
CA VAL A 352 5.44 11.06 -6.89
C VAL A 352 4.01 11.24 -6.35
N ILE A 353 3.62 10.53 -5.30
CA ILE A 353 2.29 10.59 -4.72
C ILE A 353 1.88 12.01 -4.27
N ARG A 354 2.86 12.84 -3.87
CA ARG A 354 2.67 14.24 -3.44
C ARG A 354 2.20 15.18 -4.55
N PHE A 355 2.27 14.75 -5.80
CA PHE A 355 1.74 15.52 -6.93
C PHE A 355 0.27 15.22 -7.22
N PHE A 356 -0.29 14.15 -6.63
CA PHE A 356 -1.65 13.69 -6.87
C PHE A 356 -2.59 13.95 -5.71
N TRP A 357 -2.08 14.04 -4.48
CA TRP A 357 -2.87 14.20 -3.27
C TRP A 357 -2.43 15.44 -2.48
N GLU A 358 -3.39 16.19 -1.95
CA GLU A 358 -3.12 17.35 -1.10
C GLU A 358 -2.46 16.94 0.22
N ASN A 359 -2.96 15.87 0.85
CA ASN A 359 -2.34 15.20 1.98
C ASN A 359 -2.14 13.72 1.65
N PRO A 360 -1.01 13.32 1.08
CA PRO A 360 -0.77 11.91 0.79
C PRO A 360 -0.46 11.07 2.03
N CYS A 361 0.09 11.64 3.09
CA CYS A 361 0.37 10.97 4.35
C CYS A 361 0.73 11.99 5.43
N GLY A 362 0.35 11.69 6.66
CA GLY A 362 0.63 12.54 7.82
C GLY A 362 -0.54 13.44 8.17
N TYR A 363 -0.24 14.63 8.67
CA TYR A 363 -1.22 15.57 9.20
C TYR A 363 -1.36 16.80 8.32
N LEU A 364 -2.61 17.21 8.07
CA LEU A 364 -2.99 18.47 7.44
C LEU A 364 -4.14 19.12 8.22
N LYS A 365 -4.08 20.42 8.43
CA LYS A 365 -5.20 21.21 8.97
C LYS A 365 -5.88 21.99 7.86
N LYS A 366 -7.21 21.83 7.73
CA LYS A 366 -8.06 22.51 6.75
C LYS A 366 -9.13 23.30 7.50
N GLY A 367 -8.98 24.61 7.60
CA GLY A 367 -9.87 25.40 8.48
C GLY A 367 -9.80 24.89 9.93
N ASN A 368 -10.92 24.42 10.44
CA ASN A 368 -10.97 23.76 11.76
C ASN A 368 -10.80 22.24 11.70
N MET A 369 -10.92 21.63 10.53
CA MET A 369 -10.79 20.20 10.34
C MET A 369 -9.34 19.73 10.41
N HIS A 370 -9.12 18.61 11.10
CA HIS A 370 -7.85 17.88 11.18
C HIS A 370 -7.94 16.65 10.27
N ASN A 371 -7.16 16.61 9.19
CA ASN A 371 -7.05 15.42 8.35
C ASN A 371 -5.76 14.67 8.69
N ILE A 372 -5.88 13.35 8.92
CA ILE A 372 -4.77 12.45 9.22
C ILE A 372 -4.83 11.29 8.23
N VAL A 373 -3.77 11.11 7.45
CA VAL A 373 -3.64 10.03 6.47
C VAL A 373 -2.54 9.09 6.91
N THR A 374 -2.88 7.81 7.13
CA THR A 374 -1.89 6.77 7.45
C THR A 374 -1.24 6.22 6.18
N SER A 375 0.02 5.79 6.31
CA SER A 375 0.69 5.03 5.25
C SER A 375 0.23 3.55 5.18
N GLY A 376 -0.72 3.15 6.02
CA GLY A 376 -1.29 1.82 6.04
C GLY A 376 -0.43 0.74 6.71
N VAL A 377 -1.07 -0.37 7.08
CA VAL A 377 -0.43 -1.51 7.74
C VAL A 377 0.10 -2.52 6.75
N GLY A 378 -0.66 -2.78 5.69
CA GLY A 378 -0.37 -3.80 4.68
C GLY A 378 0.45 -3.30 3.50
N LEU A 379 0.34 -4.02 2.39
CA LEU A 379 1.10 -3.80 1.16
C LEU A 379 0.23 -4.03 -0.06
N PHE A 380 0.31 -3.12 -1.01
CA PHE A 380 -0.27 -3.29 -2.32
C PHE A 380 0.80 -3.56 -3.39
N GLY A 381 0.66 -4.63 -4.18
CA GLY A 381 1.61 -4.98 -5.24
C GLY A 381 2.97 -5.45 -4.71
N PRO A 382 4.07 -4.68 -4.84
CA PRO A 382 5.41 -5.12 -4.40
C PRO A 382 5.50 -5.37 -2.89
N ASN A 383 6.02 -6.55 -2.52
CA ASN A 383 6.18 -6.93 -1.11
C ASN A 383 7.38 -6.23 -0.43
N MET A 384 7.37 -4.90 -0.42
CA MET A 384 8.40 -4.10 0.23
C MET A 384 7.95 -2.67 0.51
N ARG A 385 8.61 -2.04 1.49
CA ARG A 385 8.51 -0.60 1.77
C ARG A 385 9.90 0.02 1.76
N VAL A 386 10.09 1.06 0.96
CA VAL A 386 11.36 1.79 0.87
C VAL A 386 11.09 3.28 0.91
N GLY A 387 11.61 3.96 1.93
CA GLY A 387 11.34 5.38 2.16
C GLY A 387 9.97 5.67 2.80
N THR A 388 9.22 4.63 3.13
CA THR A 388 7.92 4.65 3.82
C THR A 388 7.91 3.59 4.91
N LYS A 389 6.86 3.51 5.72
CA LYS A 389 6.74 2.56 6.83
C LYS A 389 5.35 1.94 6.87
N SER A 390 5.22 0.71 7.37
CA SER A 390 3.94 0.19 7.84
C SER A 390 3.63 0.84 9.19
N GLU A 391 2.40 1.32 9.40
CA GLU A 391 2.08 2.03 10.65
C GLU A 391 0.64 1.88 11.11
N ILE A 392 0.47 2.11 12.42
CA ILE A 392 -0.77 2.51 13.05
C ILE A 392 -0.63 3.96 13.54
N CYS A 393 -1.70 4.75 13.53
CA CYS A 393 -1.69 6.12 14.04
C CYS A 393 -2.44 6.20 15.39
N ASP A 394 -1.73 6.61 16.44
CA ASP A 394 -2.29 6.86 17.78
C ASP A 394 -2.65 8.34 17.89
N VAL A 395 -3.92 8.67 17.84
CA VAL A 395 -4.46 10.04 17.79
C VAL A 395 -5.16 10.39 19.07
N SER A 396 -4.58 11.32 19.83
CA SER A 396 -5.23 11.92 21.01
C SER A 396 -5.97 13.19 20.60
N ILE A 397 -7.27 13.22 20.80
CA ILE A 397 -8.18 14.32 20.47
C ILE A 397 -8.64 14.96 21.77
N CYS A 398 -8.21 16.23 22.04
CA CYS A 398 -8.69 17.02 23.16
C CYS A 398 -9.90 17.84 22.74
N PHE A 399 -10.95 17.89 23.56
CA PHE A 399 -12.16 18.68 23.35
C PHE A 399 -12.17 19.89 24.31
N ASN A 400 -12.47 21.09 23.77
CA ASN A 400 -12.44 22.38 24.48
C ASN A 400 -13.83 22.92 24.80
#